data_9915dc9bef6685a8f458ea6170ab9f83
#
_entry.id   9915dc9bef6685a8f458ea6170ab9f83
#
_cell.length_a   1.000
_cell.length_b   1.000
_cell.length_c   1.000
_cell.angle_alpha   90.00
_cell.angle_beta   90.00
_cell.angle_gamma   90.00
#
_symmetry.space_group_name_H-M   'P 1'
#
loop_
_entity.id
_entity.type
_entity.pdbx_description
1 polymer ?
#
loop_
_entity_poly.entity_id
_entity_poly.type
_entity_poly.pdbx_seq_one_letter_code
_entity_poly.pdbx_strand_id
1 'polypeptide(L)'
;MYITTPEVSSSRATVAVQVEVDGWQKHDVRIRTTLRNPKGVIVGSVQSGMPEHTHQTCTEVRLPALTLENPQLWSCESPQLYNAEVVVTADGMVVDSLTEQFGIRSLEFSPEFGFKLNGKKIFLQGNANHHDLGALGATCYDKAIERMMLQLKSFGYNCIRCSHNPYSDSFARIADRVGILVVDELTDKWSDNDYWGGRQPFTHIWHKLITEWIKRDRNRPSIILWSLGNELQIREGWAGFEGTNDWGITTYNIFNQLVKRWDHTRLTTVAMFPARAGAITRHDKEFNDYLVPPELACATEVASFNYQSDKYDAYLKYRPDLILFQSEAETSNLLQPYYNMDKERMVGIAYWGSVEYWGESNKWPKKGWNYSFFEHTMRPYPQAYLIKTAFMPEIPEVHIGVVDAAGAESVSWNDVIVGRMALNECWNHTPGSRRSLFTFTNAHSVELLVNGQSMGIQKNDTTRANLRNMIYWKDVPYGNGGSVVAIARDKSGKEVARHRIETAGKAVALRIEAETPTDWKADGMDLQYINVTVIDKKGRPVWDYNEPLTLQMEGAARLVALDNGDHYTDELFHGITSKRMYQGRMQIILRSDQEAGNVTVKISSAGLKGTLRLKTIKE
;
A
#
# COMPACT_ATOMS: atom_id res chain seq x y z
N MET A 1 10.82 -7.34 -23.87
CA MET A 1 11.96 -7.96 -23.15
C MET A 1 11.47 -8.67 -21.91
N TYR A 2 12.09 -9.80 -21.54
CA TYR A 2 11.86 -10.54 -20.31
C TYR A 2 13.19 -10.87 -19.65
N ILE A 3 13.33 -10.51 -18.37
CA ILE A 3 14.58 -10.66 -17.61
C ILE A 3 14.30 -11.57 -16.42
N THR A 4 15.12 -12.59 -16.24
CA THR A 4 15.04 -13.51 -15.11
C THR A 4 16.39 -13.65 -14.41
N THR A 5 16.33 -14.00 -13.13
CA THR A 5 17.51 -14.29 -12.31
C THR A 5 17.42 -15.70 -11.74
N PRO A 6 17.67 -16.74 -12.59
CA PRO A 6 17.41 -18.15 -12.22
C PRO A 6 18.26 -18.66 -11.07
N GLU A 7 19.43 -18.10 -10.88
CA GLU A 7 20.34 -18.43 -9.77
C GLU A 7 20.77 -17.15 -9.09
N VAL A 8 20.54 -17.06 -7.77
CA VAL A 8 20.88 -15.88 -6.96
C VAL A 8 21.47 -16.29 -5.64
N SER A 9 22.65 -15.76 -5.35
CA SER A 9 23.29 -15.78 -4.06
C SER A 9 23.97 -14.43 -3.77
N SER A 10 24.50 -14.23 -2.58
CA SER A 10 25.27 -13.03 -2.24
C SER A 10 26.59 -12.93 -3.01
N SER A 11 27.17 -14.04 -3.46
CA SER A 11 28.44 -14.08 -4.18
C SER A 11 28.28 -14.14 -5.69
N ARG A 12 27.14 -14.62 -6.21
CA ARG A 12 26.95 -14.85 -7.64
C ARG A 12 25.47 -14.80 -8.03
N ALA A 13 25.18 -14.24 -9.19
CA ALA A 13 23.87 -14.33 -9.81
C ALA A 13 23.97 -14.57 -11.32
N THR A 14 23.01 -15.31 -11.87
CA THR A 14 22.83 -15.50 -13.30
C THR A 14 21.67 -14.63 -13.77
N VAL A 15 21.89 -13.82 -14.82
CA VAL A 15 20.86 -12.99 -15.47
C VAL A 15 20.61 -13.53 -16.88
N ALA A 16 19.38 -13.91 -17.16
CA ALA A 16 18.93 -14.37 -18.46
C ALA A 16 17.96 -13.34 -19.07
N VAL A 17 18.20 -13.01 -20.33
CA VAL A 17 17.39 -12.03 -21.10
C VAL A 17 16.80 -12.70 -22.33
N GLN A 18 15.50 -12.50 -22.53
CA GLN A 18 14.74 -12.94 -23.68
C GLN A 18 14.06 -11.73 -24.34
N VAL A 19 14.06 -11.67 -25.65
CA VAL A 19 13.40 -10.62 -26.43
C VAL A 19 12.49 -11.22 -27.50
N GLU A 20 11.43 -10.53 -27.83
CA GLU A 20 10.58 -10.82 -28.99
C GLU A 20 10.99 -9.86 -30.10
N VAL A 21 11.30 -10.38 -31.28
CA VAL A 21 11.72 -9.62 -32.48
C VAL A 21 10.75 -9.92 -33.62
N ASP A 22 10.22 -8.88 -34.22
CA ASP A 22 9.31 -8.95 -35.37
C ASP A 22 9.92 -8.33 -36.64
N GLY A 23 9.44 -8.71 -37.80
CA GLY A 23 9.81 -8.10 -39.08
C GLY A 23 11.25 -8.37 -39.59
N TRP A 24 11.93 -9.36 -39.03
CA TRP A 24 13.37 -9.61 -39.23
C TRP A 24 13.75 -10.43 -40.47
N GLN A 25 12.80 -11.08 -41.16
CA GLN A 25 13.02 -12.21 -42.10
C GLN A 25 13.90 -11.91 -43.32
N LYS A 26 14.18 -10.65 -43.62
CA LYS A 26 14.97 -10.27 -44.83
C LYS A 26 16.29 -9.60 -44.47
N HIS A 27 16.70 -9.63 -43.18
CA HIS A 27 17.82 -8.86 -42.66
C HIS A 27 18.78 -9.73 -41.86
N ASP A 28 20.07 -9.39 -41.85
CA ASP A 28 21.03 -9.93 -40.87
C ASP A 28 20.84 -9.18 -39.53
N VAL A 29 20.03 -9.80 -38.67
CA VAL A 29 19.66 -9.19 -37.36
C VAL A 29 20.60 -9.69 -36.28
N ARG A 30 21.16 -8.74 -35.52
CA ARG A 30 21.94 -8.97 -34.31
C ARG A 30 21.30 -8.27 -33.15
N ILE A 31 21.29 -8.95 -31.98
CA ILE A 31 20.70 -8.47 -30.74
C ILE A 31 21.81 -8.44 -29.70
N ARG A 32 22.09 -7.28 -29.15
CA ARG A 32 23.07 -7.10 -28.08
C ARG A 32 22.35 -6.65 -26.81
N THR A 33 22.65 -7.32 -25.70
CA THR A 33 22.21 -6.89 -24.35
C THR A 33 23.41 -6.43 -23.55
N THR A 34 23.28 -5.27 -22.92
CA THR A 34 24.29 -4.69 -22.01
C THR A 34 23.63 -4.48 -20.65
N LEU A 35 24.25 -5.04 -19.59
CA LEU A 35 23.81 -4.86 -18.22
C LEU A 35 24.63 -3.78 -17.52
N ARG A 36 23.94 -2.86 -16.83
CA ARG A 36 24.54 -1.85 -15.97
C ARG A 36 24.09 -2.05 -14.53
N ASN A 37 25.03 -1.93 -13.61
CA ASN A 37 24.73 -1.99 -12.18
C ASN A 37 24.02 -0.70 -11.69
N PRO A 38 23.58 -0.62 -10.41
CA PRO A 38 22.89 0.55 -9.86
C PRO A 38 23.69 1.88 -9.95
N LYS A 39 25.01 1.79 -10.16
CA LYS A 39 25.90 2.96 -10.37
C LYS A 39 26.10 3.31 -11.85
N GLY A 40 25.40 2.63 -12.78
CA GLY A 40 25.51 2.84 -14.23
C GLY A 40 26.73 2.17 -14.89
N VAL A 41 27.55 1.44 -14.13
CA VAL A 41 28.75 0.76 -14.66
C VAL A 41 28.33 -0.51 -15.41
N ILE A 42 28.89 -0.72 -16.61
CA ILE A 42 28.69 -1.95 -17.39
C ILE A 42 29.28 -3.14 -16.62
N VAL A 43 28.45 -4.16 -16.36
CA VAL A 43 28.85 -5.38 -15.65
C VAL A 43 28.80 -6.63 -16.53
N GLY A 44 28.30 -6.50 -17.76
CA GLY A 44 28.30 -7.58 -18.74
C GLY A 44 27.64 -7.17 -20.04
N SER A 45 28.00 -7.84 -21.13
CA SER A 45 27.36 -7.68 -22.43
C SER A 45 27.43 -9.00 -23.19
N VAL A 46 26.32 -9.35 -23.88
CA VAL A 46 26.22 -10.54 -24.74
C VAL A 46 25.52 -10.16 -26.03
N GLN A 47 25.78 -10.93 -27.06
CA GLN A 47 25.17 -10.77 -28.37
C GLN A 47 24.68 -12.12 -28.91
N SER A 48 23.57 -12.10 -29.67
CA SER A 48 23.03 -13.24 -30.42
C SER A 48 22.56 -12.80 -31.79
N GLY A 49 22.47 -13.73 -32.72
CA GLY A 49 21.72 -13.59 -33.96
C GLY A 49 20.32 -14.17 -33.81
N MET A 50 19.56 -14.12 -34.90
CA MET A 50 18.24 -14.80 -34.99
C MET A 50 18.44 -16.32 -35.08
N PRO A 51 17.49 -17.11 -34.53
CA PRO A 51 17.50 -18.57 -34.68
C PRO A 51 17.39 -18.97 -36.17
N GLU A 52 18.16 -19.99 -36.55
CA GLU A 52 17.99 -20.62 -37.84
C GLU A 52 16.64 -21.36 -37.90
N HIS A 53 15.98 -21.37 -39.10
CA HIS A 53 14.79 -22.17 -39.40
C HIS A 53 13.49 -21.79 -38.65
N THR A 54 13.22 -20.52 -38.43
CA THR A 54 11.90 -20.08 -37.98
C THR A 54 11.09 -19.45 -39.12
N HIS A 55 9.80 -19.78 -39.21
CA HIS A 55 8.84 -19.19 -40.14
C HIS A 55 7.91 -18.15 -39.47
N GLN A 56 8.13 -17.85 -38.19
CA GLN A 56 7.30 -16.91 -37.43
C GLN A 56 7.75 -15.48 -37.73
N THR A 57 6.81 -14.56 -37.87
CA THR A 57 7.09 -13.13 -38.03
C THR A 57 7.59 -12.53 -36.75
N CYS A 58 7.02 -12.94 -35.61
CA CYS A 58 7.51 -12.58 -34.26
C CYS A 58 8.23 -13.79 -33.67
N THR A 59 9.47 -13.62 -33.29
CA THR A 59 10.33 -14.70 -32.80
C THR A 59 10.89 -14.36 -31.43
N GLU A 60 10.77 -15.29 -30.48
CA GLU A 60 11.45 -15.21 -29.18
C GLU A 60 12.93 -15.59 -29.34
N VAL A 61 13.81 -14.69 -28.94
CA VAL A 61 15.25 -14.91 -28.91
C VAL A 61 15.75 -14.90 -27.49
N ARG A 62 16.37 -15.99 -27.05
CA ARG A 62 17.05 -16.10 -25.76
C ARG A 62 18.52 -15.79 -25.95
N LEU A 63 19.00 -14.74 -25.28
CA LEU A 63 20.41 -14.40 -25.30
C LEU A 63 21.19 -15.31 -24.33
N PRO A 64 22.53 -15.47 -24.54
CA PRO A 64 23.36 -16.16 -23.59
C PRO A 64 23.25 -15.53 -22.21
N ALA A 65 23.15 -16.34 -21.18
CA ALA A 65 23.05 -15.85 -19.81
C ALA A 65 24.33 -15.18 -19.34
N LEU A 66 24.19 -14.11 -18.57
CA LEU A 66 25.29 -13.36 -17.96
C LEU A 66 25.46 -13.75 -16.49
N THR A 67 26.66 -14.07 -16.08
CA THR A 67 27.01 -14.30 -14.68
C THR A 67 27.60 -13.04 -14.09
N LEU A 68 27.08 -12.62 -12.94
CA LEU A 68 27.55 -11.49 -12.16
C LEU A 68 28.13 -11.97 -10.85
N GLU A 69 29.36 -11.56 -10.55
CA GLU A 69 30.03 -11.80 -9.28
C GLU A 69 29.68 -10.70 -8.26
N ASN A 70 29.40 -11.09 -7.01
CA ASN A 70 29.03 -10.20 -5.91
C ASN A 70 27.91 -9.20 -6.29
N PRO A 71 26.75 -9.68 -6.75
CA PRO A 71 25.67 -8.82 -7.19
C PRO A 71 25.08 -8.01 -6.02
N GLN A 72 24.62 -6.79 -6.31
CA GLN A 72 23.83 -6.01 -5.36
C GLN A 72 22.38 -6.48 -5.43
N LEU A 73 21.95 -7.23 -4.42
CA LEU A 73 20.60 -7.79 -4.40
C LEU A 73 19.55 -6.72 -4.09
N TRP A 74 18.40 -6.83 -4.74
CA TRP A 74 17.23 -6.01 -4.43
C TRP A 74 16.53 -6.54 -3.17
N SER A 75 16.23 -5.65 -2.22
CA SER A 75 15.40 -5.94 -1.05
C SER A 75 14.59 -4.71 -0.63
N CYS A 76 13.66 -4.86 0.32
CA CYS A 76 12.88 -3.74 0.86
C CYS A 76 13.77 -2.66 1.52
N GLU A 77 14.86 -3.07 2.15
CA GLU A 77 15.80 -2.18 2.84
C GLU A 77 16.85 -1.59 1.89
N SER A 78 17.16 -2.32 0.81
CA SER A 78 18.18 -1.94 -0.19
C SER A 78 17.66 -2.22 -1.60
N PRO A 79 16.80 -1.35 -2.16
CA PRO A 79 16.15 -1.58 -3.45
C PRO A 79 17.09 -1.26 -4.63
N GLN A 80 18.08 -2.12 -4.84
CA GLN A 80 19.10 -1.96 -5.87
C GLN A 80 18.57 -2.36 -7.24
N LEU A 81 18.58 -1.44 -8.20
CA LEU A 81 18.07 -1.64 -9.56
C LEU A 81 19.19 -1.61 -10.58
N TYR A 82 19.21 -2.62 -11.44
CA TYR A 82 20.05 -2.74 -12.61
C TYR A 82 19.30 -2.26 -13.84
N ASN A 83 20.02 -1.90 -14.90
CA ASN A 83 19.48 -1.61 -16.22
C ASN A 83 19.97 -2.64 -17.23
N ALA A 84 19.03 -3.18 -18.01
CA ALA A 84 19.33 -4.00 -19.18
C ALA A 84 18.97 -3.20 -20.43
N GLU A 85 19.96 -2.87 -21.23
CA GLU A 85 19.81 -2.20 -22.53
C GLU A 85 19.91 -3.27 -23.63
N VAL A 86 18.86 -3.39 -24.44
CA VAL A 86 18.86 -4.23 -25.63
C VAL A 86 18.91 -3.34 -26.85
N VAL A 87 19.85 -3.61 -27.75
CA VAL A 87 20.00 -2.93 -29.05
C VAL A 87 19.86 -3.96 -30.15
N VAL A 88 18.99 -3.70 -31.10
CA VAL A 88 18.76 -4.51 -32.29
C VAL A 88 19.39 -3.81 -33.51
N THR A 89 20.25 -4.52 -34.22
CA THR A 89 20.81 -4.06 -35.49
C THR A 89 20.32 -4.95 -36.63
N ALA A 90 20.02 -4.33 -37.76
CA ALA A 90 19.69 -5.02 -39.01
C ALA A 90 20.67 -4.52 -40.09
N ASP A 91 21.35 -5.45 -40.76
CA ASP A 91 22.35 -5.16 -41.80
C ASP A 91 23.42 -4.15 -41.34
N GLY A 92 23.81 -4.24 -40.05
CA GLY A 92 24.82 -3.39 -39.40
C GLY A 92 24.29 -2.05 -38.87
N MET A 93 23.05 -1.68 -39.11
CA MET A 93 22.46 -0.43 -38.61
C MET A 93 21.57 -0.68 -37.39
N VAL A 94 21.60 0.23 -36.40
CA VAL A 94 20.67 0.18 -35.26
C VAL A 94 19.26 0.51 -35.75
N VAL A 95 18.33 -0.42 -35.51
CA VAL A 95 16.92 -0.29 -35.93
C VAL A 95 15.97 -0.18 -34.74
N ASP A 96 16.35 -0.69 -33.57
CA ASP A 96 15.54 -0.60 -32.34
C ASP A 96 16.40 -0.68 -31.10
N SER A 97 15.92 -0.11 -30.00
CA SER A 97 16.54 -0.23 -28.68
C SER A 97 15.50 -0.14 -27.57
N LEU A 98 15.71 -0.90 -26.48
CA LEU A 98 14.85 -0.94 -25.31
C LEU A 98 15.69 -1.02 -24.05
N THR A 99 15.41 -0.18 -23.06
CA THR A 99 16.03 -0.24 -21.75
C THR A 99 14.98 -0.59 -20.69
N GLU A 100 15.31 -1.56 -19.82
CA GLU A 100 14.43 -2.03 -18.76
C GLU A 100 15.19 -2.07 -17.43
N GLN A 101 14.54 -1.58 -16.37
CA GLN A 101 15.05 -1.73 -15.01
C GLN A 101 14.60 -3.06 -14.40
N PHE A 102 15.49 -3.70 -13.65
CA PHE A 102 15.19 -4.94 -12.94
C PHE A 102 16.00 -5.05 -11.64
N GLY A 103 15.56 -5.90 -10.74
CA GLY A 103 16.29 -6.22 -9.51
C GLY A 103 16.74 -7.68 -9.48
N ILE A 104 17.92 -7.92 -8.95
CA ILE A 104 18.44 -9.29 -8.74
C ILE A 104 17.96 -9.76 -7.38
N ARG A 105 17.14 -10.80 -7.36
CA ARG A 105 16.57 -11.37 -6.13
C ARG A 105 16.11 -12.80 -6.33
N SER A 106 15.99 -13.56 -5.22
CA SER A 106 15.28 -14.85 -5.17
C SER A 106 13.98 -14.72 -4.37
N LEU A 107 12.94 -15.45 -4.80
CA LEU A 107 11.67 -15.61 -4.10
C LEU A 107 11.47 -17.09 -3.76
N GLU A 108 11.12 -17.39 -2.52
CA GLU A 108 10.84 -18.74 -2.08
C GLU A 108 9.54 -18.75 -1.27
N PHE A 109 8.65 -19.67 -1.60
CA PHE A 109 7.41 -19.90 -0.87
C PHE A 109 7.33 -21.34 -0.41
N SER A 110 6.89 -21.56 0.83
CA SER A 110 6.79 -22.90 1.40
C SER A 110 5.79 -22.92 2.56
N PRO A 111 5.11 -24.06 2.79
CA PRO A 111 4.25 -24.22 3.96
C PRO A 111 5.00 -24.20 5.29
N GLU A 112 6.33 -24.44 5.30
CA GLU A 112 7.14 -24.42 6.52
C GLU A 112 7.54 -23.02 6.96
N PHE A 113 7.74 -22.11 6.00
CA PHE A 113 8.24 -20.76 6.31
C PHE A 113 7.46 -19.61 5.64
N GLY A 114 6.38 -19.87 4.94
CA GLY A 114 5.61 -18.86 4.21
C GLY A 114 6.41 -18.25 3.06
N PHE A 115 7.08 -17.12 3.27
CA PHE A 115 7.80 -16.39 2.22
C PHE A 115 9.22 -16.00 2.64
N LYS A 116 10.18 -16.20 1.72
CA LYS A 116 11.55 -15.67 1.84
C LYS A 116 11.93 -14.84 0.63
N LEU A 117 12.64 -13.75 0.89
CA LEU A 117 13.32 -12.91 -0.10
C LEU A 117 14.82 -13.03 0.11
N ASN A 118 15.56 -13.46 -0.91
CA ASN A 118 17.02 -13.70 -0.82
C ASN A 118 17.41 -14.64 0.33
N GLY A 119 16.62 -15.70 0.55
CA GLY A 119 16.82 -16.66 1.62
C GLY A 119 16.42 -16.18 3.03
N LYS A 120 16.07 -14.90 3.22
CA LYS A 120 15.64 -14.32 4.50
C LYS A 120 14.12 -14.39 4.62
N LYS A 121 13.61 -14.94 5.73
CA LYS A 121 12.19 -14.92 6.07
C LYS A 121 11.68 -13.49 6.14
N ILE A 122 10.59 -13.21 5.42
CA ILE A 122 9.82 -11.97 5.50
C ILE A 122 8.36 -12.32 5.76
N PHE A 123 7.78 -11.68 6.77
CA PHE A 123 6.35 -11.69 6.99
C PHE A 123 5.77 -10.43 6.33
N LEU A 124 4.81 -10.61 5.41
CA LEU A 124 4.18 -9.48 4.74
C LEU A 124 3.30 -8.70 5.72
N GLN A 125 3.61 -7.44 5.89
CA GLN A 125 2.87 -6.46 6.66
C GLN A 125 2.21 -5.52 5.65
N GLY A 126 1.01 -5.88 5.20
CA GLY A 126 0.43 -5.36 3.98
C GLY A 126 -0.70 -4.35 4.19
N ASN A 127 -0.90 -3.54 3.16
CA ASN A 127 -2.08 -2.76 2.88
C ASN A 127 -2.76 -3.34 1.64
N ALA A 128 -4.05 -3.66 1.73
CA ALA A 128 -4.92 -3.95 0.59
C ALA A 128 -5.83 -2.75 0.39
N ASN A 129 -5.77 -2.09 -0.77
CA ASN A 129 -6.46 -0.83 -1.01
C ASN A 129 -6.82 -0.71 -2.49
N HIS A 130 -7.82 0.09 -2.80
CA HIS A 130 -8.05 0.52 -4.18
C HIS A 130 -6.97 1.51 -4.63
N HIS A 131 -6.75 1.63 -5.95
CA HIS A 131 -5.86 2.63 -6.53
C HIS A 131 -6.50 4.01 -6.41
N ASP A 132 -6.24 4.67 -5.30
CA ASP A 132 -6.79 5.96 -4.94
C ASP A 132 -5.73 6.83 -4.25
N LEU A 133 -5.65 8.09 -4.65
CA LEU A 133 -4.68 9.06 -4.16
C LEU A 133 -5.40 10.29 -3.55
N GLY A 134 -6.52 10.07 -2.89
CA GLY A 134 -7.31 11.11 -2.24
C GLY A 134 -7.92 12.10 -3.23
N ALA A 135 -7.70 13.40 -3.04
CA ALA A 135 -8.22 14.41 -3.95
C ALA A 135 -7.76 14.26 -5.41
N LEU A 136 -6.73 13.46 -5.66
CA LEU A 136 -6.25 13.19 -7.02
C LEU A 136 -6.99 12.03 -7.70
N GLY A 137 -7.76 11.22 -6.94
CA GLY A 137 -8.45 10.04 -7.44
C GLY A 137 -7.49 8.96 -7.94
N ALA A 138 -7.92 8.15 -8.90
CA ALA A 138 -7.14 7.06 -9.49
C ALA A 138 -6.17 7.58 -10.58
N THR A 139 -5.30 8.51 -10.23
CA THR A 139 -4.28 9.06 -11.13
C THR A 139 -2.94 8.33 -10.95
N CYS A 140 -1.96 8.66 -11.79
CA CYS A 140 -0.63 8.06 -11.77
C CYS A 140 0.49 9.09 -11.60
N TYR A 141 0.29 10.11 -10.78
CA TYR A 141 1.34 11.04 -10.41
C TYR A 141 2.41 10.35 -9.56
N ASP A 142 3.63 10.28 -10.06
CA ASP A 142 4.74 9.58 -9.42
C ASP A 142 4.97 10.05 -7.97
N LYS A 143 4.98 11.38 -7.75
CA LYS A 143 5.18 11.97 -6.42
C LYS A 143 4.07 11.56 -5.43
N ALA A 144 2.82 11.46 -5.87
CA ALA A 144 1.71 11.06 -5.01
C ALA A 144 1.81 9.57 -4.62
N ILE A 145 2.16 8.71 -5.57
CA ILE A 145 2.37 7.26 -5.34
C ILE A 145 3.55 7.05 -4.38
N GLU A 146 4.68 7.72 -4.64
CA GLU A 146 5.87 7.63 -3.80
C GLU A 146 5.58 8.10 -2.37
N ARG A 147 4.90 9.24 -2.22
CA ARG A 147 4.47 9.79 -0.93
C ARG A 147 3.64 8.79 -0.14
N MET A 148 2.66 8.14 -0.77
CA MET A 148 1.84 7.12 -0.13
C MET A 148 2.70 5.93 0.32
N MET A 149 3.56 5.40 -0.54
CA MET A 149 4.43 4.27 -0.22
C MET A 149 5.41 4.59 0.92
N LEU A 150 6.03 5.76 0.89
CA LEU A 150 6.96 6.20 1.95
C LEU A 150 6.24 6.37 3.28
N GLN A 151 5.03 6.92 3.28
CA GLN A 151 4.23 7.05 4.50
C GLN A 151 3.86 5.68 5.08
N LEU A 152 3.38 4.75 4.28
CA LEU A 152 3.09 3.38 4.71
C LEU A 152 4.36 2.71 5.26
N LYS A 153 5.49 2.80 4.53
CA LYS A 153 6.78 2.23 4.94
C LYS A 153 7.26 2.80 6.28
N SER A 154 7.03 4.08 6.57
CA SER A 154 7.37 4.72 7.84
C SER A 154 6.58 4.17 9.04
N PHE A 155 5.50 3.46 8.79
CA PHE A 155 4.69 2.74 9.77
C PHE A 155 4.91 1.22 9.74
N GLY A 156 5.93 0.74 9.02
CA GLY A 156 6.33 -0.66 8.98
C GLY A 156 5.61 -1.52 7.95
N TYR A 157 4.79 -0.93 7.09
CA TYR A 157 4.27 -1.67 5.95
C TYR A 157 5.39 -2.00 4.98
N ASN A 158 5.41 -3.23 4.49
CA ASN A 158 6.39 -3.71 3.51
C ASN A 158 5.74 -4.28 2.24
N CYS A 159 4.40 -4.32 2.19
CA CYS A 159 3.65 -4.90 1.08
C CYS A 159 2.38 -4.09 0.76
N ILE A 160 2.03 -4.04 -0.53
CA ILE A 160 0.73 -3.56 -1.02
C ILE A 160 0.11 -4.63 -1.90
N ARG A 161 -1.16 -4.98 -1.64
CA ARG A 161 -1.99 -5.75 -2.56
C ARG A 161 -2.83 -4.78 -3.41
N CYS A 162 -2.69 -4.88 -4.72
CA CYS A 162 -3.36 -4.03 -5.70
C CYS A 162 -4.81 -4.47 -5.90
N SER A 163 -5.72 -4.00 -5.07
CA SER A 163 -7.14 -4.40 -5.09
C SER A 163 -7.96 -3.48 -5.99
N HIS A 164 -8.77 -3.95 -6.95
CA HIS A 164 -8.82 -5.30 -7.47
C HIS A 164 -8.58 -5.22 -8.98
N ASN A 165 -7.44 -4.73 -9.37
CA ASN A 165 -7.01 -4.55 -10.78
C ASN A 165 -5.51 -4.25 -10.84
N PRO A 166 -4.86 -4.45 -11.99
CA PRO A 166 -3.49 -3.98 -12.20
C PRO A 166 -3.40 -2.47 -12.03
N TYR A 167 -2.49 -1.99 -11.19
CA TYR A 167 -2.25 -0.55 -11.03
C TYR A 167 -1.41 -0.01 -12.18
N SER A 168 -1.09 1.28 -12.15
CA SER A 168 -0.28 1.91 -13.19
C SER A 168 1.15 1.34 -13.23
N ASP A 169 1.79 1.41 -14.40
CA ASP A 169 3.20 1.07 -14.56
C ASP A 169 4.10 1.95 -13.63
N SER A 170 3.76 3.23 -13.47
CA SER A 170 4.42 4.12 -12.48
C SER A 170 4.36 3.55 -11.07
N PHE A 171 3.23 2.96 -10.66
CA PHE A 171 3.11 2.36 -9.33
C PHE A 171 4.13 1.24 -9.12
N ALA A 172 4.25 0.33 -10.08
CA ALA A 172 5.19 -0.79 -9.98
C ALA A 172 6.66 -0.30 -9.99
N ARG A 173 7.01 0.66 -10.86
CA ARG A 173 8.36 1.25 -10.88
C ARG A 173 8.71 1.97 -9.58
N ILE A 174 7.74 2.67 -8.98
CA ILE A 174 7.97 3.36 -7.71
C ILE A 174 8.11 2.34 -6.58
N ALA A 175 7.31 1.27 -6.56
CA ALA A 175 7.46 0.18 -5.61
C ALA A 175 8.85 -0.47 -5.69
N ASP A 176 9.37 -0.68 -6.92
CA ASP A 176 10.75 -1.15 -7.14
C ASP A 176 11.79 -0.23 -6.49
N ARG A 177 11.63 1.10 -6.67
CA ARG A 177 12.57 2.11 -6.17
C ARG A 177 12.46 2.34 -4.66
N VAL A 178 11.24 2.34 -4.12
CA VAL A 178 10.98 2.54 -2.69
C VAL A 178 11.28 1.28 -1.87
N GLY A 179 11.23 0.11 -2.48
CA GLY A 179 11.39 -1.18 -1.80
C GLY A 179 10.12 -1.59 -1.05
N ILE A 180 8.98 -1.54 -1.72
CA ILE A 180 7.70 -2.09 -1.25
C ILE A 180 7.39 -3.32 -2.09
N LEU A 181 7.04 -4.44 -1.45
CA LEU A 181 6.58 -5.66 -2.11
C LEU A 181 5.16 -5.47 -2.63
N VAL A 182 4.84 -6.12 -3.74
CA VAL A 182 3.55 -5.99 -4.40
C VAL A 182 2.95 -7.39 -4.64
N VAL A 183 1.71 -7.57 -4.20
CA VAL A 183 0.80 -8.61 -4.69
C VAL A 183 -0.05 -7.95 -5.77
N ASP A 184 0.26 -8.23 -7.02
CA ASP A 184 -0.40 -7.60 -8.15
C ASP A 184 -1.62 -8.42 -8.56
N GLU A 185 -2.76 -7.77 -8.82
CA GLU A 185 -4.03 -8.44 -9.01
C GLU A 185 -4.66 -8.12 -10.36
N LEU A 186 -5.19 -9.16 -11.02
CA LEU A 186 -5.75 -9.08 -12.37
C LEU A 186 -7.12 -8.39 -12.41
N THR A 187 -8.01 -8.80 -11.53
CA THR A 187 -9.43 -8.39 -11.55
C THR A 187 -10.12 -8.76 -10.24
N ASP A 188 -11.26 -8.14 -9.99
CA ASP A 188 -12.12 -8.50 -8.87
C ASP A 188 -12.83 -9.84 -9.13
N LYS A 189 -13.69 -9.92 -10.14
CA LYS A 189 -14.52 -11.10 -10.43
C LYS A 189 -14.23 -11.66 -11.83
N TRP A 190 -14.54 -12.96 -12.01
CA TRP A 190 -14.38 -13.65 -13.32
C TRP A 190 -15.66 -13.75 -14.12
N SER A 191 -16.81 -13.38 -13.53
CA SER A 191 -18.08 -13.39 -14.23
C SER A 191 -18.33 -12.07 -14.96
N ASP A 192 -18.99 -12.13 -16.12
CA ASP A 192 -19.35 -10.93 -16.87
C ASP A 192 -20.35 -10.04 -16.16
N ASN A 193 -21.17 -10.62 -15.28
CA ASN A 193 -22.14 -9.88 -14.48
C ASN A 193 -21.52 -9.01 -13.38
N ASP A 194 -20.34 -9.40 -12.91
CA ASP A 194 -19.64 -8.74 -11.81
C ASP A 194 -18.34 -8.05 -12.28
N TYR A 195 -18.09 -8.03 -13.61
CA TYR A 195 -16.96 -7.34 -14.21
C TYR A 195 -17.34 -5.90 -14.56
N TRP A 196 -16.94 -4.97 -13.70
CA TRP A 196 -17.31 -3.55 -13.78
C TRP A 196 -16.39 -2.70 -14.65
N GLY A 197 -15.23 -3.24 -15.04
CA GLY A 197 -14.12 -2.47 -15.59
C GLY A 197 -14.06 -2.38 -17.11
N GLY A 198 -14.95 -3.00 -17.88
CA GLY A 198 -14.74 -3.14 -19.30
C GLY A 198 -15.91 -2.86 -20.20
N ARG A 199 -15.61 -2.54 -21.46
CA ARG A 199 -16.57 -2.45 -22.55
C ARG A 199 -16.88 -3.82 -23.19
N GLN A 200 -16.10 -4.86 -22.87
CA GLN A 200 -16.24 -6.21 -23.38
C GLN A 200 -16.38 -7.17 -22.20
N PRO A 201 -17.15 -8.24 -22.34
CA PRO A 201 -17.26 -9.28 -21.32
C PRO A 201 -15.87 -9.85 -20.95
N PHE A 202 -15.66 -10.09 -19.67
CA PHE A 202 -14.40 -10.65 -19.16
C PHE A 202 -14.08 -12.00 -19.81
N THR A 203 -15.09 -12.84 -19.98
CA THR A 203 -14.96 -14.15 -20.63
C THR A 203 -14.46 -14.08 -22.09
N HIS A 204 -14.56 -12.93 -22.75
CA HIS A 204 -14.05 -12.72 -24.11
C HIS A 204 -12.61 -12.18 -24.15
N ILE A 205 -12.15 -11.50 -23.11
CA ILE A 205 -10.89 -10.72 -23.15
C ILE A 205 -9.83 -11.17 -22.15
N TRP A 206 -10.13 -12.09 -21.23
CA TRP A 206 -9.24 -12.52 -20.15
C TRP A 206 -7.83 -12.93 -20.65
N HIS A 207 -7.76 -13.63 -21.78
CA HIS A 207 -6.49 -14.09 -22.33
C HIS A 207 -5.59 -12.94 -22.79
N LYS A 208 -6.18 -11.87 -23.31
CA LYS A 208 -5.47 -10.65 -23.67
C LYS A 208 -5.06 -9.89 -22.41
N LEU A 209 -5.98 -9.72 -21.46
CA LEU A 209 -5.70 -9.02 -20.20
C LEU A 209 -4.54 -9.67 -19.45
N ILE A 210 -4.57 -10.98 -19.24
CA ILE A 210 -3.48 -11.71 -18.55
C ILE A 210 -2.16 -11.53 -19.31
N THR A 211 -2.17 -11.70 -20.63
CA THR A 211 -0.95 -11.60 -21.45
C THR A 211 -0.32 -10.21 -21.35
N GLU A 212 -1.11 -9.16 -21.53
CA GLU A 212 -0.62 -7.78 -21.48
C GLU A 212 -0.15 -7.38 -20.09
N TRP A 213 -0.91 -7.73 -19.05
CA TRP A 213 -0.56 -7.48 -17.66
C TRP A 213 0.76 -8.14 -17.27
N ILE A 214 0.90 -9.45 -17.48
CA ILE A 214 2.12 -10.17 -17.10
C ILE A 214 3.33 -9.65 -17.90
N LYS A 215 3.19 -9.42 -19.20
CA LYS A 215 4.30 -8.88 -20.02
C LYS A 215 4.73 -7.48 -19.60
N ARG A 216 3.81 -6.64 -19.13
CA ARG A 216 4.11 -5.30 -18.62
C ARG A 216 4.94 -5.38 -17.33
N ASP A 217 4.54 -6.26 -16.41
CA ASP A 217 4.99 -6.18 -15.01
C ASP A 217 6.00 -7.26 -14.60
N ARG A 218 6.23 -8.29 -15.40
CA ARG A 218 7.10 -9.45 -15.06
C ARG A 218 8.57 -9.10 -14.74
N ASN A 219 9.07 -7.95 -15.19
CA ASN A 219 10.42 -7.49 -14.88
C ASN A 219 10.52 -6.71 -13.54
N ARG A 220 9.39 -6.42 -12.89
CA ARG A 220 9.36 -5.64 -11.65
C ARG A 220 9.81 -6.49 -10.45
N PRO A 221 10.93 -6.19 -9.79
CA PRO A 221 11.40 -6.97 -8.64
C PRO A 221 10.48 -6.87 -7.42
N SER A 222 9.73 -5.79 -7.26
CA SER A 222 8.76 -5.59 -6.18
C SER A 222 7.59 -6.57 -6.24
N ILE A 223 7.18 -6.99 -7.43
CA ILE A 223 6.07 -7.94 -7.60
C ILE A 223 6.54 -9.34 -7.21
N ILE A 224 5.86 -9.95 -6.24
CA ILE A 224 6.23 -11.24 -5.66
C ILE A 224 5.18 -12.33 -5.90
N LEU A 225 3.94 -11.95 -6.17
CA LEU A 225 2.82 -12.87 -6.31
C LEU A 225 1.81 -12.29 -7.30
N TRP A 226 1.24 -13.15 -8.15
CA TRP A 226 0.16 -12.83 -9.08
C TRP A 226 -1.17 -13.26 -8.49
N SER A 227 -2.07 -12.33 -8.20
CA SER A 227 -3.44 -12.61 -7.75
C SER A 227 -4.39 -12.59 -8.95
N LEU A 228 -5.09 -13.68 -9.18
CA LEU A 228 -5.91 -13.84 -10.38
C LEU A 228 -7.35 -13.39 -10.20
N GLY A 229 -7.79 -13.13 -8.95
CA GLY A 229 -9.15 -12.67 -8.68
C GLY A 229 -9.44 -12.53 -7.19
N ASN A 230 -10.60 -11.95 -6.89
CA ASN A 230 -11.05 -11.64 -5.55
C ASN A 230 -12.47 -12.14 -5.29
N GLU A 231 -12.67 -12.83 -4.15
CA GLU A 231 -13.98 -13.23 -3.60
C GLU A 231 -14.91 -13.89 -4.63
N LEU A 232 -14.37 -14.82 -5.38
CA LEU A 232 -15.06 -15.45 -6.53
C LEU A 232 -16.22 -16.37 -6.12
N GLN A 233 -16.22 -16.86 -4.88
CA GLN A 233 -17.14 -17.90 -4.38
C GLN A 233 -18.29 -17.32 -3.54
N ILE A 234 -18.66 -16.07 -3.76
CA ILE A 234 -19.71 -15.38 -3.01
C ILE A 234 -21.10 -15.92 -3.35
N ARG A 235 -21.34 -16.40 -4.58
CA ARG A 235 -22.66 -16.78 -5.07
C ARG A 235 -22.67 -18.19 -5.64
N GLU A 236 -23.42 -19.07 -4.97
CA GLU A 236 -23.88 -20.39 -5.45
C GLU A 236 -22.81 -21.32 -6.08
N GLY A 237 -21.56 -21.20 -5.67
CA GLY A 237 -20.48 -22.08 -6.13
C GLY A 237 -20.01 -21.84 -7.56
N TRP A 238 -20.59 -20.88 -8.26
CA TRP A 238 -20.22 -20.58 -9.62
C TRP A 238 -19.15 -19.48 -9.68
N ALA A 239 -18.01 -19.82 -10.25
CA ALA A 239 -16.94 -18.87 -10.50
C ALA A 239 -16.28 -19.24 -11.84
N GLY A 240 -16.13 -18.25 -12.74
CA GLY A 240 -15.45 -18.42 -14.02
C GLY A 240 -16.34 -18.84 -15.17
N PHE A 241 -15.90 -19.80 -15.98
CA PHE A 241 -16.56 -20.14 -17.24
C PHE A 241 -17.87 -20.89 -17.02
N GLU A 242 -18.90 -20.50 -17.76
CA GLU A 242 -20.20 -21.18 -17.79
C GLU A 242 -20.03 -22.68 -18.10
N GLY A 243 -20.74 -23.51 -17.34
CA GLY A 243 -20.74 -24.98 -17.50
C GLY A 243 -19.59 -25.71 -16.79
N THR A 244 -18.60 -25.03 -16.21
CA THR A 244 -17.55 -25.70 -15.43
C THR A 244 -18.03 -26.14 -14.05
N ASN A 245 -18.75 -25.29 -13.35
CA ASN A 245 -19.36 -25.52 -12.03
C ASN A 245 -18.49 -26.32 -11.03
N ASP A 246 -17.20 -26.01 -11.01
CA ASP A 246 -16.19 -26.68 -10.19
C ASP A 246 -15.50 -25.72 -9.22
N TRP A 247 -16.24 -24.73 -8.72
CA TRP A 247 -15.74 -23.71 -7.79
C TRP A 247 -14.61 -22.83 -8.34
N GLY A 248 -14.51 -22.74 -9.69
CA GLY A 248 -13.48 -21.94 -10.36
C GLY A 248 -12.14 -22.63 -10.57
N ILE A 249 -12.02 -23.92 -10.24
CA ILE A 249 -10.75 -24.67 -10.36
C ILE A 249 -10.28 -24.74 -11.81
N THR A 250 -11.19 -25.08 -12.77
CA THR A 250 -10.83 -25.13 -14.19
C THR A 250 -10.38 -23.76 -14.69
N THR A 251 -11.12 -22.71 -14.35
CA THR A 251 -10.78 -21.32 -14.76
C THR A 251 -9.42 -20.90 -14.19
N TYR A 252 -9.20 -21.15 -12.88
CA TYR A 252 -7.90 -20.88 -12.26
C TYR A 252 -6.75 -21.60 -12.98
N ASN A 253 -6.90 -22.89 -13.26
CA ASN A 253 -5.85 -23.68 -13.91
C ASN A 253 -5.51 -23.12 -15.31
N ILE A 254 -6.53 -22.71 -16.08
CA ILE A 254 -6.32 -22.10 -17.40
C ILE A 254 -5.57 -20.78 -17.26
N PHE A 255 -5.99 -19.92 -16.33
CA PHE A 255 -5.34 -18.62 -16.10
C PHE A 255 -3.91 -18.79 -15.58
N ASN A 256 -3.69 -19.71 -14.63
CA ASN A 256 -2.37 -20.02 -14.11
C ASN A 256 -1.43 -20.50 -15.23
N GLN A 257 -1.88 -21.40 -16.09
CA GLN A 257 -1.07 -21.86 -17.22
C GLN A 257 -0.68 -20.71 -18.16
N LEU A 258 -1.59 -19.77 -18.43
CA LEU A 258 -1.27 -18.60 -19.24
C LEU A 258 -0.29 -17.64 -18.53
N VAL A 259 -0.43 -17.44 -17.22
CA VAL A 259 0.56 -16.68 -16.44
C VAL A 259 1.94 -17.36 -16.55
N LYS A 260 2.03 -18.68 -16.32
CA LYS A 260 3.29 -19.43 -16.38
C LYS A 260 3.93 -19.43 -17.78
N ARG A 261 3.14 -19.29 -18.85
CA ARG A 261 3.66 -19.09 -20.21
C ARG A 261 4.50 -17.80 -20.30
N TRP A 262 4.12 -16.76 -19.59
CA TRP A 262 4.75 -15.44 -19.66
C TRP A 262 5.66 -15.11 -18.48
N ASP A 263 5.39 -15.68 -17.32
CA ASP A 263 6.25 -15.60 -16.12
C ASP A 263 6.16 -16.89 -15.29
N HIS A 264 7.21 -17.69 -15.35
CA HIS A 264 7.35 -18.92 -14.55
C HIS A 264 8.06 -18.71 -13.20
N THR A 265 8.46 -17.48 -12.88
CA THR A 265 9.28 -17.18 -11.70
C THR A 265 8.48 -16.88 -10.43
N ARG A 266 7.19 -16.55 -10.58
CA ARG A 266 6.31 -16.20 -9.46
C ARG A 266 5.15 -17.18 -9.36
N LEU A 267 4.66 -17.35 -8.12
CA LEU A 267 3.45 -18.13 -7.85
C LEU A 267 2.19 -17.29 -8.12
N THR A 268 1.05 -18.00 -8.21
CA THR A 268 -0.26 -17.40 -8.38
C THR A 268 -1.17 -17.69 -7.18
N THR A 269 -2.16 -16.84 -6.97
CA THR A 269 -3.16 -16.95 -5.93
C THR A 269 -4.52 -16.44 -6.39
N VAL A 270 -5.53 -16.67 -5.56
CA VAL A 270 -6.84 -16.01 -5.60
C VAL A 270 -7.21 -15.65 -4.17
N ALA A 271 -7.71 -14.46 -3.94
CA ALA A 271 -8.23 -14.05 -2.63
C ALA A 271 -9.66 -14.58 -2.45
N MET A 272 -9.88 -15.46 -1.48
CA MET A 272 -11.14 -16.17 -1.29
C MET A 272 -11.94 -15.65 -0.11
N PHE A 273 -13.24 -15.40 -0.32
CA PHE A 273 -14.24 -15.16 0.70
C PHE A 273 -15.66 -15.27 0.10
N PRO A 274 -16.62 -15.85 0.81
CA PRO A 274 -16.45 -16.75 1.93
C PRO A 274 -15.64 -17.98 1.54
N ALA A 275 -15.27 -18.79 2.51
CA ALA A 275 -14.49 -20.00 2.24
C ALA A 275 -15.19 -20.95 1.25
N ARG A 276 -16.52 -20.93 1.22
CA ARG A 276 -17.39 -21.68 0.27
C ARG A 276 -18.57 -20.81 -0.14
N ALA A 277 -19.26 -21.21 -1.22
CA ALA A 277 -20.46 -20.52 -1.67
C ALA A 277 -21.51 -20.40 -0.56
N GLY A 278 -22.16 -19.24 -0.51
CA GLY A 278 -22.95 -18.75 0.60
C GLY A 278 -24.08 -19.67 1.12
N ALA A 279 -24.63 -20.56 0.30
CA ALA A 279 -25.67 -21.50 0.72
C ALA A 279 -25.17 -22.54 1.75
N ILE A 280 -23.89 -22.88 1.72
CA ILE A 280 -23.31 -23.91 2.59
C ILE A 280 -22.76 -23.29 3.89
N THR A 281 -22.32 -22.03 3.86
CA THR A 281 -21.60 -21.42 4.98
C THR A 281 -22.49 -20.63 5.93
N ARG A 282 -23.61 -20.07 5.47
CA ARG A 282 -24.42 -19.14 6.28
C ARG A 282 -25.49 -19.79 7.14
N HIS A 283 -25.98 -20.96 6.76
CA HIS A 283 -27.17 -21.55 7.37
C HIS A 283 -26.96 -22.92 7.98
N ASP A 284 -25.82 -23.55 7.74
CA ASP A 284 -25.55 -24.90 8.22
C ASP A 284 -24.42 -24.89 9.25
N LYS A 285 -24.78 -24.86 10.54
CA LYS A 285 -23.81 -24.89 11.64
C LYS A 285 -22.92 -26.14 11.60
N GLU A 286 -23.43 -27.25 11.10
CA GLU A 286 -22.69 -28.49 10.97
C GLU A 286 -21.53 -28.34 9.96
N PHE A 287 -21.72 -27.63 8.86
CA PHE A 287 -20.65 -27.38 7.88
C PHE A 287 -19.60 -26.36 8.37
N ASN A 288 -19.98 -25.41 9.21
CA ASN A 288 -19.02 -24.50 9.85
C ASN A 288 -18.10 -25.22 10.85
N ASP A 289 -18.53 -26.34 11.41
CA ASP A 289 -17.73 -27.15 12.35
C ASP A 289 -16.67 -28.03 11.64
N TYR A 290 -16.81 -28.28 10.35
CA TYR A 290 -15.84 -29.09 9.59
C TYR A 290 -14.57 -28.34 9.21
N LEU A 291 -14.59 -27.01 9.15
CA LEU A 291 -13.44 -26.14 8.93
C LEU A 291 -12.38 -26.71 7.95
N VAL A 292 -12.85 -27.27 6.84
CA VAL A 292 -11.98 -27.76 5.76
C VAL A 292 -11.69 -26.62 4.78
N PRO A 293 -10.49 -26.55 4.21
CA PRO A 293 -10.20 -25.53 3.20
C PRO A 293 -11.08 -25.72 1.97
N PRO A 294 -11.51 -24.63 1.32
CA PRO A 294 -12.31 -24.72 0.09
C PRO A 294 -11.50 -25.35 -1.05
N GLU A 295 -12.22 -25.93 -1.99
CA GLU A 295 -11.65 -26.65 -3.13
C GLU A 295 -10.67 -25.79 -3.94
N LEU A 296 -11.03 -24.54 -4.21
CA LEU A 296 -10.17 -23.60 -4.94
C LEU A 296 -8.87 -23.31 -4.19
N ALA A 297 -8.91 -23.18 -2.85
CA ALA A 297 -7.69 -23.00 -2.04
C ALA A 297 -6.72 -24.16 -2.16
N CYS A 298 -7.26 -25.39 -2.34
CA CYS A 298 -6.44 -26.58 -2.54
C CYS A 298 -5.83 -26.68 -3.95
N ALA A 299 -6.33 -25.89 -4.90
CA ALA A 299 -5.86 -25.82 -6.28
C ALA A 299 -4.87 -24.67 -6.51
N THR A 300 -4.91 -23.61 -5.70
CA THR A 300 -4.02 -22.45 -5.85
C THR A 300 -2.62 -22.75 -5.32
N GLU A 301 -1.60 -22.11 -5.92
CA GLU A 301 -0.21 -22.24 -5.46
C GLU A 301 0.02 -21.58 -4.09
N VAL A 302 -0.65 -20.46 -3.84
CA VAL A 302 -0.76 -19.81 -2.53
C VAL A 302 -2.25 -19.65 -2.21
N ALA A 303 -2.69 -20.14 -1.07
CA ALA A 303 -4.07 -20.04 -0.62
C ALA A 303 -4.27 -18.72 0.15
N SER A 304 -4.87 -17.74 -0.51
CA SER A 304 -5.15 -16.43 0.08
C SER A 304 -6.61 -16.31 0.52
N PHE A 305 -6.82 -15.71 1.69
CA PHE A 305 -8.17 -15.54 2.25
C PHE A 305 -8.40 -14.13 2.75
N ASN A 306 -9.63 -13.65 2.55
CA ASN A 306 -10.14 -12.43 3.14
C ASN A 306 -10.88 -12.78 4.44
N TYR A 307 -10.50 -12.15 5.56
CA TYR A 307 -11.19 -12.21 6.87
C TYR A 307 -11.34 -13.63 7.50
N GLN A 308 -10.43 -14.58 7.20
CA GLN A 308 -10.56 -15.99 7.59
C GLN A 308 -9.39 -16.52 8.43
N SER A 309 -8.55 -15.66 9.00
CA SER A 309 -7.34 -16.08 9.72
C SER A 309 -7.60 -16.97 10.94
N ASP A 310 -8.80 -16.89 11.53
CA ASP A 310 -9.24 -17.73 12.65
C ASP A 310 -9.43 -19.21 12.27
N LYS A 311 -9.48 -19.54 10.98
CA LYS A 311 -9.70 -20.91 10.47
C LYS A 311 -8.41 -21.61 10.04
N TYR A 312 -7.27 -20.92 10.02
CA TYR A 312 -6.03 -21.45 9.45
C TYR A 312 -5.50 -22.68 10.17
N ASP A 313 -5.58 -22.72 11.50
CA ASP A 313 -5.15 -23.89 12.26
C ASP A 313 -5.98 -25.14 11.92
N ALA A 314 -7.27 -24.96 11.65
CA ALA A 314 -8.15 -26.04 11.23
C ALA A 314 -7.82 -26.49 9.79
N TYR A 315 -7.63 -25.54 8.87
CA TYR A 315 -7.25 -25.85 7.49
C TYR A 315 -5.95 -26.64 7.41
N LEU A 316 -4.94 -26.26 8.19
CA LEU A 316 -3.65 -26.94 8.21
C LEU A 316 -3.69 -28.35 8.80
N LYS A 317 -4.72 -28.71 9.56
CA LYS A 317 -4.93 -30.11 9.99
C LYS A 317 -5.30 -31.02 8.82
N TYR A 318 -6.05 -30.53 7.84
CA TYR A 318 -6.45 -31.30 6.64
C TYR A 318 -5.42 -31.19 5.51
N ARG A 319 -4.84 -30.01 5.34
CA ARG A 319 -3.90 -29.70 4.27
C ARG A 319 -2.68 -28.96 4.85
N PRO A 320 -1.74 -29.71 5.48
CA PRO A 320 -0.55 -29.13 6.08
C PRO A 320 0.42 -28.53 5.05
N ASP A 321 0.22 -28.83 3.78
CA ASP A 321 0.98 -28.36 2.62
C ASP A 321 0.50 -27.01 2.08
N LEU A 322 -0.56 -26.42 2.62
CA LEU A 322 -1.02 -25.10 2.19
C LEU A 322 -0.05 -23.98 2.58
N ILE A 323 0.23 -23.12 1.62
CA ILE A 323 0.93 -21.84 1.83
C ILE A 323 -0.16 -20.78 2.02
N LEU A 324 -0.27 -20.21 3.22
CA LEU A 324 -1.39 -19.37 3.61
C LEU A 324 -1.02 -17.88 3.66
N PHE A 325 -1.90 -17.05 3.08
CA PHE A 325 -1.82 -15.60 3.10
C PHE A 325 -3.17 -14.98 3.50
N GLN A 326 -3.17 -14.05 4.45
CA GLN A 326 -4.35 -13.24 4.79
C GLN A 326 -4.39 -12.02 3.86
N SER A 327 -5.08 -12.13 2.73
CA SER A 327 -5.10 -11.11 1.68
C SER A 327 -5.93 -9.87 2.03
N GLU A 328 -6.92 -10.02 2.94
CA GLU A 328 -7.62 -8.91 3.56
C GLU A 328 -7.92 -9.20 5.04
N ALA A 329 -7.70 -8.22 5.88
CA ALA A 329 -8.05 -8.24 7.30
C ALA A 329 -8.78 -6.95 7.66
N GLU A 330 -9.73 -7.07 8.59
CA GLU A 330 -10.50 -5.94 9.09
C GLU A 330 -9.67 -5.02 9.99
N THR A 331 -10.00 -3.73 9.96
CA THR A 331 -9.35 -2.73 10.79
C THR A 331 -9.96 -2.60 12.19
N SER A 332 -11.09 -3.25 12.47
CA SER A 332 -11.78 -3.17 13.77
C SER A 332 -11.13 -4.01 14.86
N ASN A 333 -10.75 -5.24 14.55
CA ASN A 333 -10.05 -6.16 15.47
C ASN A 333 -8.53 -6.00 15.43
N LEU A 334 -8.06 -5.08 14.64
CA LEU A 334 -6.69 -4.58 14.53
C LEU A 334 -5.62 -5.66 14.63
N LEU A 335 -5.06 -5.83 15.79
CA LEU A 335 -3.90 -6.66 16.01
C LEU A 335 -4.23 -8.10 16.42
N GLN A 336 -5.49 -8.45 16.65
CA GLN A 336 -5.84 -9.80 17.04
C GLN A 336 -5.45 -10.82 15.97
N PRO A 337 -5.82 -10.66 14.69
CA PRO A 337 -5.34 -11.54 13.62
C PRO A 337 -3.81 -11.58 13.52
N TYR A 338 -3.17 -10.41 13.60
CA TYR A 338 -1.72 -10.29 13.49
C TYR A 338 -0.97 -11.02 14.60
N TYR A 339 -1.43 -10.94 15.87
CA TYR A 339 -0.74 -11.57 16.99
C TYR A 339 -1.10 -13.05 17.18
N ASN A 340 -2.26 -13.48 16.73
CA ASN A 340 -2.68 -14.88 16.80
C ASN A 340 -2.14 -15.70 15.62
N MET A 341 -1.70 -15.06 14.54
CA MET A 341 -1.17 -15.74 13.36
C MET A 341 0.22 -16.33 13.61
N ASP A 342 0.45 -17.54 13.15
CA ASP A 342 1.79 -18.14 13.12
C ASP A 342 2.66 -17.47 12.05
N LYS A 343 3.44 -16.48 12.47
CA LYS A 343 4.29 -15.69 11.56
C LYS A 343 5.44 -16.47 10.95
N GLU A 344 5.82 -17.60 11.53
CA GLU A 344 6.88 -18.45 10.96
C GLU A 344 6.39 -19.18 9.71
N ARG A 345 5.14 -19.63 9.71
CA ARG A 345 4.55 -20.40 8.62
C ARG A 345 3.77 -19.57 7.61
N MET A 346 3.14 -18.48 8.04
CA MET A 346 2.29 -17.66 7.17
C MET A 346 3.12 -16.75 6.27
N VAL A 347 2.59 -16.47 5.09
CA VAL A 347 3.15 -15.48 4.15
C VAL A 347 3.02 -14.07 4.74
N GLY A 348 1.85 -13.72 5.28
CA GLY A 348 1.61 -12.42 5.87
C GLY A 348 0.14 -12.07 6.04
N ILE A 349 -0.11 -10.79 6.29
CA ILE A 349 -1.42 -10.18 6.45
C ILE A 349 -1.46 -8.84 5.71
N ALA A 350 -2.56 -8.55 5.01
CA ALA A 350 -2.83 -7.23 4.45
C ALA A 350 -4.15 -6.69 5.02
N TYR A 351 -4.10 -5.49 5.58
CA TYR A 351 -5.31 -4.83 6.11
C TYR A 351 -6.08 -4.16 4.98
N TRP A 352 -7.40 -4.40 4.93
CA TRP A 352 -8.28 -3.77 3.95
C TRP A 352 -8.47 -2.29 4.28
N GLY A 353 -8.23 -1.43 3.29
CA GLY A 353 -8.47 0.00 3.41
C GLY A 353 -7.65 0.67 4.51
N SER A 354 -6.33 0.35 4.63
CA SER A 354 -5.48 1.06 5.59
C SER A 354 -5.42 2.57 5.33
N VAL A 355 -5.61 2.99 4.08
CA VAL A 355 -5.74 4.39 3.65
C VAL A 355 -7.18 4.62 3.23
N GLU A 356 -7.78 5.74 3.61
CA GLU A 356 -9.09 6.15 3.12
C GLU A 356 -9.12 6.26 1.60
N TYR A 357 -10.22 5.85 0.99
CA TYR A 357 -10.42 5.92 -0.46
C TYR A 357 -11.86 6.27 -0.80
N TRP A 358 -12.08 6.74 -2.03
CA TRP A 358 -13.40 7.10 -2.54
C TRP A 358 -14.14 5.86 -3.04
N GLY A 359 -15.47 5.92 -2.98
CA GLY A 359 -16.34 4.78 -3.26
C GLY A 359 -16.63 3.94 -2.00
N GLU A 360 -17.44 2.90 -2.14
CA GLU A 360 -17.90 2.03 -1.04
C GLU A 360 -18.49 2.80 0.15
N SER A 361 -19.14 3.90 -0.14
CA SER A 361 -19.83 4.72 0.86
C SER A 361 -21.20 4.14 1.18
N ASN A 362 -21.53 4.06 2.46
CA ASN A 362 -22.84 3.58 2.91
C ASN A 362 -23.89 4.68 3.07
N LYS A 363 -23.52 5.94 2.99
CA LYS A 363 -24.45 7.08 3.11
C LYS A 363 -23.84 8.40 2.67
N TRP A 364 -24.61 9.28 2.03
CA TRP A 364 -24.25 10.67 1.76
C TRP A 364 -24.31 11.50 3.06
N PRO A 365 -23.42 12.50 3.28
CA PRO A 365 -22.37 13.01 2.38
C PRO A 365 -21.03 12.28 2.47
N LYS A 366 -20.92 11.20 3.20
CA LYS A 366 -19.73 10.36 3.22
C LYS A 366 -19.43 9.85 1.81
N LYS A 367 -18.20 10.08 1.30
CA LYS A 367 -17.84 9.83 -0.08
C LYS A 367 -17.15 8.49 -0.33
N GLY A 368 -16.76 7.78 0.73
CA GLY A 368 -16.04 6.54 0.56
C GLY A 368 -15.76 5.80 1.87
N TRP A 369 -14.78 4.92 1.82
CA TRP A 369 -14.30 4.13 2.95
C TRP A 369 -13.45 4.98 3.89
N ASN A 370 -13.82 5.03 5.18
CA ASN A 370 -13.10 5.79 6.21
C ASN A 370 -12.81 4.97 7.49
N TYR A 371 -12.89 3.65 7.39
CA TYR A 371 -12.52 2.74 8.50
C TYR A 371 -11.02 2.40 8.43
N SER A 372 -10.17 3.44 8.36
CA SER A 372 -8.78 3.39 7.94
C SER A 372 -7.83 3.84 9.04
N PHE A 373 -6.55 3.60 8.85
CA PHE A 373 -5.47 4.08 9.71
C PHE A 373 -4.92 5.44 9.26
N PHE A 374 -5.06 5.75 7.96
CA PHE A 374 -4.61 7.01 7.38
C PHE A 374 -5.77 7.70 6.67
N GLU A 375 -5.84 9.02 6.85
CA GLU A 375 -6.71 9.86 6.03
C GLU A 375 -6.32 9.74 4.54
N HIS A 376 -7.24 10.07 3.64
CA HIS A 376 -6.92 10.16 2.20
C HIS A 376 -5.86 11.24 1.89
N THR A 377 -5.59 12.17 2.80
CA THR A 377 -4.46 13.10 2.75
C THR A 377 -3.13 12.47 3.19
N MET A 378 -3.11 11.19 3.53
CA MET A 378 -1.99 10.41 4.10
C MET A 378 -1.59 10.82 5.53
N ARG A 379 -2.38 11.61 6.23
CA ARG A 379 -2.17 11.87 7.65
C ARG A 379 -2.57 10.64 8.47
N PRO A 380 -1.73 10.19 9.43
CA PRO A 380 -2.10 9.08 10.30
C PRO A 380 -3.17 9.51 11.31
N TYR A 381 -4.17 8.67 11.51
CA TYR A 381 -5.01 8.71 12.71
C TYR A 381 -4.23 8.19 13.93
N PRO A 382 -4.60 8.55 15.17
CA PRO A 382 -3.94 8.00 16.36
C PRO A 382 -3.85 6.47 16.34
N GLN A 383 -4.86 5.80 15.79
CA GLN A 383 -4.93 4.36 15.64
C GLN A 383 -3.83 3.77 14.72
N ALA A 384 -3.27 4.53 13.79
CA ALA A 384 -2.16 4.08 12.95
C ALA A 384 -0.91 3.74 13.79
N TYR A 385 -0.73 4.43 14.91
CA TYR A 385 0.39 4.15 15.83
C TYR A 385 0.27 2.80 16.54
N LEU A 386 -0.95 2.26 16.70
CA LEU A 386 -1.12 0.88 17.16
C LEU A 386 -0.55 -0.11 16.15
N ILE A 387 -0.80 0.08 14.84
CA ILE A 387 -0.16 -0.72 13.78
C ILE A 387 1.36 -0.56 13.81
N LYS A 388 1.85 0.69 13.89
CA LYS A 388 3.30 0.97 13.95
C LYS A 388 3.99 0.21 15.10
N THR A 389 3.37 0.16 16.27
CA THR A 389 3.92 -0.57 17.43
C THR A 389 4.00 -2.08 17.22
N ALA A 390 3.17 -2.64 16.35
CA ALA A 390 3.18 -4.06 15.99
C ALA A 390 4.15 -4.36 14.85
N PHE A 391 4.18 -3.51 13.84
CA PHE A 391 4.98 -3.70 12.64
C PHE A 391 6.45 -3.34 12.82
N MET A 392 6.75 -2.46 13.79
CA MET A 392 8.10 -1.99 14.14
C MET A 392 8.38 -2.19 15.64
N PRO A 393 8.37 -3.44 16.13
CA PRO A 393 8.46 -3.70 17.58
C PRO A 393 9.79 -3.30 18.21
N GLU A 394 10.85 -3.16 17.42
CA GLU A 394 12.19 -2.74 17.86
C GLU A 394 12.34 -1.22 18.04
N ILE A 395 11.41 -0.42 17.51
CA ILE A 395 11.42 1.03 17.64
C ILE A 395 10.44 1.43 18.75
N PRO A 396 10.93 1.93 19.91
CA PRO A 396 10.04 2.35 20.98
C PRO A 396 9.09 3.46 20.52
N GLU A 397 7.80 3.25 20.77
CA GLU A 397 6.74 4.18 20.37
C GLU A 397 5.77 4.41 21.54
N VAL A 398 5.23 5.61 21.66
CA VAL A 398 4.04 5.92 22.44
C VAL A 398 3.25 7.04 21.79
N HIS A 399 1.94 6.84 21.63
CA HIS A 399 1.06 7.84 21.04
C HIS A 399 -0.26 7.94 21.81
N ILE A 400 -0.79 9.15 21.98
CA ILE A 400 -2.05 9.44 22.69
C ILE A 400 -3.16 9.60 21.67
N GLY A 401 -4.27 8.88 21.86
CA GLY A 401 -5.53 9.13 21.17
C GLY A 401 -6.61 9.54 22.19
N VAL A 402 -7.24 10.67 21.99
CA VAL A 402 -8.37 11.15 22.79
C VAL A 402 -9.64 10.56 22.22
N VAL A 403 -10.47 9.92 23.07
CA VAL A 403 -11.73 9.32 22.62
C VAL A 403 -12.75 10.40 22.27
N ASP A 404 -13.25 10.34 21.06
CA ASP A 404 -14.36 11.14 20.58
C ASP A 404 -15.62 10.28 20.46
N ALA A 405 -16.45 10.27 21.49
CA ALA A 405 -17.63 9.41 21.54
C ALA A 405 -18.65 9.68 20.43
N ALA A 406 -18.63 10.87 19.81
CA ALA A 406 -19.55 11.23 18.73
C ALA A 406 -19.11 10.69 17.34
N GLY A 407 -17.87 10.27 17.20
CA GLY A 407 -17.27 9.88 15.94
C GLY A 407 -17.10 8.38 15.70
N ALA A 408 -17.62 7.51 16.61
CA ALA A 408 -17.50 6.06 16.42
C ALA A 408 -18.45 5.59 15.32
N GLU A 409 -17.91 4.98 14.28
CA GLU A 409 -18.66 4.38 13.18
C GLU A 409 -18.25 2.93 12.99
N SER A 410 -19.23 2.09 12.69
CA SER A 410 -19.02 0.72 12.27
C SER A 410 -20.05 0.30 11.23
N VAL A 411 -19.69 -0.66 10.42
CA VAL A 411 -20.57 -1.26 9.41
C VAL A 411 -20.35 -2.76 9.37
N SER A 412 -21.39 -3.52 9.07
CA SER A 412 -21.25 -4.93 8.71
C SER A 412 -20.80 -5.02 7.26
N TRP A 413 -19.65 -5.63 7.05
CA TRP A 413 -19.02 -5.78 5.75
C TRP A 413 -18.53 -7.22 5.60
N ASN A 414 -19.00 -7.93 4.56
CA ASN A 414 -18.63 -9.33 4.33
C ASN A 414 -18.69 -10.21 5.60
N ASP A 415 -19.79 -10.08 6.36
CA ASP A 415 -20.03 -10.80 7.62
C ASP A 415 -19.01 -10.49 8.76
N VAL A 416 -18.13 -9.53 8.58
CA VAL A 416 -17.30 -8.96 9.65
C VAL A 416 -17.77 -7.56 10.00
N ILE A 417 -17.51 -7.14 11.22
CA ILE A 417 -17.75 -5.76 11.64
C ILE A 417 -16.45 -4.99 11.43
N VAL A 418 -16.50 -4.02 10.52
CA VAL A 418 -15.42 -3.04 10.37
C VAL A 418 -15.80 -1.74 11.06
N GLY A 419 -14.80 -1.09 11.63
CA GLY A 419 -15.01 0.17 12.32
C GLY A 419 -13.71 0.90 12.56
N ARG A 420 -13.84 2.17 12.87
CA ARG A 420 -12.73 3.00 13.30
C ARG A 420 -12.89 3.36 14.76
N MET A 421 -11.81 3.29 15.53
CA MET A 421 -11.76 3.93 16.84
C MET A 421 -11.91 5.45 16.64
N ALA A 422 -12.95 6.04 17.20
CA ALA A 422 -13.15 7.48 17.15
C ALA A 422 -12.13 8.18 18.07
N LEU A 423 -10.96 8.46 17.52
CA LEU A 423 -9.84 9.06 18.22
C LEU A 423 -9.35 10.30 17.46
N ASN A 424 -8.98 11.31 18.26
CA ASN A 424 -8.28 12.50 17.75
C ASN A 424 -7.15 12.90 18.70
N GLU A 425 -6.43 13.98 18.40
CA GLU A 425 -5.37 14.55 19.25
C GLU A 425 -5.78 15.88 19.89
N CYS A 426 -7.05 16.21 19.85
CA CYS A 426 -7.56 17.45 20.43
C CYS A 426 -7.60 17.39 21.95
N TRP A 427 -6.93 18.34 22.60
CA TRP A 427 -7.01 18.52 24.05
C TRP A 427 -7.65 19.87 24.40
N ASN A 428 -8.67 20.28 23.61
CA ASN A 428 -9.52 21.43 23.90
C ASN A 428 -10.91 20.93 24.27
N HIS A 429 -11.29 21.05 25.55
CA HIS A 429 -12.57 20.56 26.05
C HIS A 429 -13.22 21.55 27.01
N THR A 430 -14.45 21.26 27.43
CA THR A 430 -15.14 22.05 28.47
C THR A 430 -14.40 21.98 29.79
N PRO A 431 -14.12 23.12 30.44
CA PRO A 431 -13.51 23.13 31.79
C PRO A 431 -14.25 22.22 32.78
N GLY A 432 -13.48 21.48 33.59
CA GLY A 432 -14.01 20.53 34.56
C GLY A 432 -14.47 19.18 33.98
N SER A 433 -14.44 19.00 32.67
CA SER A 433 -14.83 17.72 32.01
C SER A 433 -13.78 16.62 32.24
N ARG A 434 -14.21 15.38 32.03
CA ARG A 434 -13.34 14.20 32.01
C ARG A 434 -13.35 13.56 30.63
N ARG A 435 -12.22 12.98 30.24
CA ARG A 435 -12.06 12.32 28.93
C ARG A 435 -11.45 10.94 29.10
N SER A 436 -11.76 10.06 28.18
CA SER A 436 -11.04 8.80 28.04
C SER A 436 -9.97 8.90 26.97
N LEU A 437 -8.85 8.25 27.21
CA LEU A 437 -7.70 8.25 26.31
C LEU A 437 -7.26 6.81 26.04
N PHE A 438 -6.66 6.61 24.88
CA PHE A 438 -5.80 5.47 24.62
C PHE A 438 -4.35 5.93 24.50
N THR A 439 -3.43 5.10 24.98
CA THR A 439 -2.02 5.20 24.62
C THR A 439 -1.61 3.93 23.91
N PHE A 440 -1.04 4.09 22.72
CA PHE A 440 -0.53 3.00 21.89
C PHE A 440 0.98 2.91 22.10
N THR A 441 1.49 1.74 22.51
CA THR A 441 2.90 1.58 22.84
C THR A 441 3.36 0.14 22.73
N ASN A 442 4.57 -0.10 22.24
CA ASN A 442 5.28 -1.39 22.33
C ASN A 442 6.19 -1.48 23.58
N ALA A 443 6.28 -0.43 24.38
CA ALA A 443 7.05 -0.44 25.62
C ALA A 443 6.38 -1.28 26.72
N HIS A 444 7.10 -1.51 27.82
CA HIS A 444 6.62 -2.32 28.94
C HIS A 444 5.45 -1.67 29.70
N SER A 445 5.50 -0.34 29.86
CA SER A 445 4.48 0.41 30.61
C SER A 445 4.43 1.87 30.15
N VAL A 446 3.32 2.54 30.47
CA VAL A 446 3.15 3.99 30.26
C VAL A 446 2.78 4.65 31.59
N GLU A 447 3.44 5.76 31.88
CA GLU A 447 3.01 6.74 32.88
C GLU A 447 2.27 7.88 32.18
N LEU A 448 1.07 8.20 32.62
CA LEU A 448 0.30 9.32 32.10
C LEU A 448 0.38 10.51 33.03
N LEU A 449 0.81 11.65 32.55
CA LEU A 449 0.84 12.91 33.30
C LEU A 449 -0.21 13.88 32.77
N VAL A 450 -0.99 14.49 33.68
CA VAL A 450 -1.90 15.60 33.36
C VAL A 450 -1.40 16.84 34.11
N ASN A 451 -1.02 17.87 33.37
CA ASN A 451 -0.44 19.09 33.94
C ASN A 451 0.75 18.83 34.90
N GLY A 452 1.55 17.80 34.60
CA GLY A 452 2.70 17.37 35.42
C GLY A 452 2.35 16.45 36.58
N GLN A 453 1.07 16.25 36.89
CA GLN A 453 0.62 15.32 37.93
C GLN A 453 0.43 13.92 37.33
N SER A 454 1.04 12.89 37.94
CA SER A 454 0.92 11.51 37.53
C SER A 454 -0.50 10.97 37.78
N MET A 455 -1.07 10.36 36.75
CA MET A 455 -2.32 9.58 36.82
C MET A 455 -2.05 8.11 37.12
N GLY A 456 -0.79 7.74 37.35
CA GLY A 456 -0.32 6.39 37.60
C GLY A 456 0.41 5.79 36.39
N ILE A 457 0.87 4.56 36.60
CA ILE A 457 1.56 3.75 35.60
C ILE A 457 0.71 2.53 35.28
N GLN A 458 0.47 2.28 34.00
CA GLN A 458 -0.20 1.06 33.53
C GLN A 458 0.77 0.23 32.67
N LYS A 459 0.72 -1.09 32.85
CA LYS A 459 1.52 -2.05 32.06
C LYS A 459 0.82 -2.35 30.73
N ASN A 460 1.61 -2.54 29.70
CA ASN A 460 1.17 -3.09 28.44
C ASN A 460 0.85 -4.59 28.61
N ASP A 461 -0.41 -4.96 28.38
CA ASP A 461 -0.84 -6.36 28.45
C ASP A 461 -0.46 -7.09 27.16
N THR A 462 0.68 -7.76 27.17
CA THR A 462 1.17 -8.54 26.03
C THR A 462 0.66 -9.97 25.99
N THR A 463 -0.19 -10.38 26.96
CA THR A 463 -0.72 -11.74 27.03
C THR A 463 -2.01 -11.93 26.21
N ARG A 464 -2.71 -10.85 25.93
CA ARG A 464 -3.96 -10.84 25.16
C ARG A 464 -3.81 -10.05 23.87
N ALA A 465 -4.00 -10.70 22.75
CA ALA A 465 -3.83 -10.10 21.41
C ALA A 465 -4.65 -8.82 21.19
N ASN A 466 -5.89 -8.80 21.68
CA ASN A 466 -6.82 -7.66 21.53
C ASN A 466 -6.52 -6.46 22.46
N LEU A 467 -5.64 -6.60 23.43
CA LEU A 467 -5.22 -5.51 24.35
C LEU A 467 -3.76 -5.14 24.19
N ARG A 468 -2.99 -5.95 23.49
CA ARG A 468 -1.56 -5.75 23.30
C ARG A 468 -1.28 -4.43 22.59
N ASN A 469 -0.32 -3.68 23.15
CA ASN A 469 0.11 -2.37 22.66
C ASN A 469 -0.95 -1.25 22.79
N MET A 470 -2.01 -1.48 23.57
CA MET A 470 -3.10 -0.53 23.76
C MET A 470 -3.46 -0.41 25.24
N ILE A 471 -3.32 0.76 25.82
CA ILE A 471 -3.64 1.04 27.21
C ILE A 471 -4.77 2.06 27.27
N TYR A 472 -5.85 1.73 27.97
CA TYR A 472 -7.01 2.59 28.12
C TYR A 472 -6.95 3.36 29.45
N TRP A 473 -7.14 4.68 29.38
CA TRP A 473 -7.18 5.61 30.51
C TRP A 473 -8.57 6.19 30.64
N LYS A 474 -9.29 5.78 31.67
CA LYS A 474 -10.66 6.21 31.92
C LYS A 474 -10.67 7.47 32.80
N ASP A 475 -11.66 8.35 32.57
CA ASP A 475 -11.97 9.50 33.41
C ASP A 475 -10.77 10.43 33.72
N VAL A 476 -9.93 10.68 32.72
CA VAL A 476 -8.80 11.61 32.80
C VAL A 476 -9.32 13.04 32.95
N PRO A 477 -8.95 13.79 33.99
CA PRO A 477 -9.47 15.14 34.19
C PRO A 477 -8.86 16.13 33.19
N TYR A 478 -9.71 16.94 32.56
CA TYR A 478 -9.25 18.04 31.69
C TYR A 478 -8.84 19.28 32.52
N GLY A 479 -9.53 19.53 33.64
CA GLY A 479 -9.33 20.75 34.48
C GLY A 479 -9.75 22.01 33.71
N ASN A 480 -8.86 22.98 33.66
CA ASN A 480 -9.03 24.23 32.90
C ASN A 480 -8.09 24.31 31.68
N GLY A 481 -7.69 23.17 31.16
CA GLY A 481 -6.71 23.06 30.06
C GLY A 481 -5.33 22.64 30.57
N GLY A 482 -4.33 22.69 29.68
CA GLY A 482 -2.95 22.32 29.97
C GLY A 482 -2.45 21.23 29.04
N SER A 483 -1.73 20.25 29.59
CA SER A 483 -1.10 19.19 28.79
C SER A 483 -1.37 17.79 29.31
N VAL A 484 -1.40 16.83 28.40
CA VAL A 484 -1.30 15.40 28.70
C VAL A 484 0.01 14.89 28.11
N VAL A 485 0.77 14.15 28.89
CA VAL A 485 2.03 13.54 28.47
C VAL A 485 1.99 12.05 28.78
N ALA A 486 2.19 11.22 27.76
CA ALA A 486 2.42 9.80 27.91
C ALA A 486 3.92 9.52 27.87
N ILE A 487 4.44 8.85 28.87
CA ILE A 487 5.85 8.47 29.01
C ILE A 487 5.93 6.94 28.96
N ALA A 488 6.45 6.42 27.87
CA ALA A 488 6.71 4.99 27.73
C ALA A 488 7.99 4.61 28.46
N ARG A 489 7.93 3.50 29.21
CA ARG A 489 9.05 2.99 29.99
C ARG A 489 9.34 1.53 29.64
N ASP A 490 10.62 1.18 29.60
CA ASP A 490 11.07 -0.19 29.46
C ASP A 490 10.91 -0.99 30.78
N LYS A 491 11.34 -2.25 30.78
CA LYS A 491 11.27 -3.14 31.97
C LYS A 491 12.11 -2.63 33.17
N SER A 492 13.12 -1.78 32.93
CA SER A 492 13.95 -1.19 33.96
C SER A 492 13.33 0.09 34.57
N GLY A 493 12.22 0.58 33.96
CA GLY A 493 11.60 1.85 34.34
C GLY A 493 12.18 3.07 33.60
N LYS A 494 13.17 2.89 32.73
CA LYS A 494 13.76 3.97 31.94
C LYS A 494 12.78 4.45 30.88
N GLU A 495 12.68 5.77 30.69
CA GLU A 495 11.94 6.39 29.61
C GLU A 495 12.56 6.03 28.24
N VAL A 496 11.74 5.55 27.30
CA VAL A 496 12.15 5.14 25.97
C VAL A 496 11.41 5.87 24.86
N ALA A 497 10.23 6.43 25.14
CA ALA A 497 9.50 7.29 24.23
C ALA A 497 8.56 8.23 24.99
N ARG A 498 8.13 9.30 24.32
CA ARG A 498 7.23 10.31 24.91
C ARG A 498 6.33 10.90 23.83
N HIS A 499 5.05 11.08 24.17
CA HIS A 499 4.11 11.85 23.37
C HIS A 499 3.39 12.88 24.23
N ARG A 500 3.09 14.07 23.65
CA ARG A 500 2.46 15.17 24.34
C ARG A 500 1.39 15.82 23.49
N ILE A 501 0.22 16.05 24.07
CA ILE A 501 -0.85 16.88 23.52
C ILE A 501 -1.15 18.02 24.49
N GLU A 502 -1.62 19.16 23.95
CA GLU A 502 -1.85 20.37 24.75
C GLU A 502 -3.11 21.11 24.31
N THR A 503 -3.75 21.77 25.27
CA THR A 503 -4.81 22.71 24.98
C THR A 503 -4.26 23.90 24.16
N ALA A 504 -4.79 24.10 22.98
CA ALA A 504 -4.47 25.26 22.15
C ALA A 504 -5.22 26.51 22.63
N GLY A 505 -4.60 27.67 22.43
CA GLY A 505 -5.22 28.97 22.63
C GLY A 505 -5.94 29.44 21.37
N LYS A 506 -6.23 30.74 21.29
CA LYS A 506 -6.85 31.37 20.10
C LYS A 506 -5.93 31.24 18.87
N ALA A 507 -6.51 31.03 17.72
CA ALA A 507 -5.83 31.09 16.43
C ALA A 507 -5.15 32.46 16.21
N VAL A 508 -3.85 32.44 15.86
CA VAL A 508 -3.08 33.68 15.62
C VAL A 508 -2.26 33.65 14.35
N ALA A 509 -1.97 32.48 13.78
CA ALA A 509 -1.14 32.34 12.59
C ALA A 509 -1.47 31.07 11.77
N LEU A 510 -1.01 31.08 10.55
CA LEU A 510 -0.96 29.90 9.67
C LEU A 510 0.49 29.38 9.62
N ARG A 511 0.71 28.13 9.98
CA ARG A 511 1.94 27.41 9.69
C ARG A 511 1.78 26.76 8.34
N ILE A 512 2.68 27.10 7.41
CA ILE A 512 2.62 26.70 5.99
C ILE A 512 3.91 25.97 5.67
N GLU A 513 3.83 24.70 5.34
CA GLU A 513 4.98 23.81 5.17
C GLU A 513 4.85 23.03 3.86
N ALA A 514 5.83 23.19 2.96
CA ALA A 514 5.94 22.35 1.76
C ALA A 514 6.69 21.06 2.10
N GLU A 515 6.24 19.92 1.58
CA GLU A 515 6.83 18.61 1.90
C GLU A 515 8.20 18.42 1.21
N THR A 516 8.35 18.88 -0.04
CA THR A 516 9.59 18.73 -0.83
C THR A 516 10.01 20.05 -1.48
N PRO A 517 10.34 21.10 -0.68
CA PRO A 517 10.54 22.45 -1.20
C PRO A 517 11.77 22.62 -2.12
N THR A 518 12.74 21.71 -2.05
CA THR A 518 14.01 21.75 -2.81
C THR A 518 14.07 20.74 -3.95
N ASP A 519 13.10 19.84 -4.04
CA ASP A 519 13.00 18.79 -5.05
C ASP A 519 11.62 18.85 -5.72
N TRP A 520 11.43 19.85 -6.57
CA TRP A 520 10.19 20.03 -7.34
C TRP A 520 10.54 20.31 -8.80
N LYS A 521 10.40 19.30 -9.63
CA LYS A 521 10.83 19.31 -11.03
C LYS A 521 9.84 20.05 -11.92
N ALA A 522 10.35 20.80 -12.89
CA ALA A 522 9.57 21.51 -13.90
C ALA A 522 9.32 20.61 -15.13
N ASP A 523 8.64 19.48 -14.93
CA ASP A 523 8.30 18.51 -15.96
C ASP A 523 6.83 18.55 -16.40
N GLY A 524 6.04 19.42 -15.78
CA GLY A 524 4.60 19.53 -16.02
C GLY A 524 3.76 18.46 -15.31
N MET A 525 4.36 17.56 -14.52
CA MET A 525 3.71 16.46 -13.83
C MET A 525 4.05 16.39 -12.34
N ASP A 526 5.23 16.88 -11.94
CA ASP A 526 5.69 16.76 -10.55
C ASP A 526 4.82 17.60 -9.60
N LEU A 527 4.52 17.03 -8.44
CA LEU A 527 3.62 17.61 -7.45
C LEU A 527 4.36 18.23 -6.28
N GLN A 528 3.78 19.28 -5.71
CA GLN A 528 4.16 19.82 -4.41
C GLN A 528 2.96 19.79 -3.48
N TYR A 529 3.12 19.15 -2.34
CA TYR A 529 2.16 19.15 -1.24
C TYR A 529 2.52 20.25 -0.24
N ILE A 530 1.56 21.10 0.10
CA ILE A 530 1.72 22.15 1.08
C ILE A 530 0.69 21.93 2.19
N ASN A 531 1.17 21.69 3.39
CA ASN A 531 0.33 21.51 4.56
C ASN A 531 0.16 22.84 5.29
N VAL A 532 -1.09 23.24 5.50
CA VAL A 532 -1.45 24.44 6.24
C VAL A 532 -2.10 24.04 7.55
N THR A 533 -1.58 24.53 8.66
CA THR A 533 -2.13 24.29 10.01
C THR A 533 -2.35 25.64 10.70
N VAL A 534 -3.54 25.83 11.24
CA VAL A 534 -3.83 26.99 12.10
C VAL A 534 -3.20 26.76 13.46
N ILE A 535 -2.45 27.75 13.94
CA ILE A 535 -1.71 27.65 15.20
C ILE A 535 -2.02 28.80 16.15
N ASP A 536 -1.87 28.53 17.44
CA ASP A 536 -1.93 29.54 18.49
C ASP A 536 -0.56 30.24 18.71
N LYS A 537 -0.52 31.17 19.65
CA LYS A 537 0.70 31.93 20.01
C LYS A 537 1.90 31.06 20.44
N LYS A 538 1.66 29.81 20.87
CA LYS A 538 2.71 28.85 21.26
C LYS A 538 3.02 27.85 20.12
N GLY A 539 2.44 28.03 18.94
CA GLY A 539 2.63 27.12 17.79
C GLY A 539 1.83 25.82 17.87
N ARG A 540 0.84 25.72 18.75
CA ARG A 540 0.02 24.51 18.92
C ARG A 540 -1.14 24.52 17.92
N PRO A 541 -1.50 23.36 17.32
CA PRO A 541 -2.62 23.26 16.38
C PRO A 541 -3.95 23.62 17.05
N VAL A 542 -4.76 24.42 16.35
CA VAL A 542 -6.10 24.86 16.79
C VAL A 542 -7.14 23.99 16.10
N TRP A 543 -7.60 22.94 16.78
CA TRP A 543 -8.44 21.88 16.22
C TRP A 543 -9.88 22.29 15.90
N ASP A 544 -10.42 23.29 16.58
CA ASP A 544 -11.78 23.77 16.44
C ASP A 544 -11.93 24.87 15.37
N TYR A 545 -10.88 25.11 14.58
CA TYR A 545 -10.87 26.11 13.53
C TYR A 545 -11.36 25.53 12.20
N ASN A 546 -12.49 26.06 11.69
CA ASN A 546 -13.15 25.59 10.46
C ASN A 546 -13.50 26.72 9.48
N GLU A 547 -12.84 27.89 9.61
CA GLU A 547 -13.06 29.01 8.68
C GLU A 547 -12.52 28.69 7.28
N PRO A 548 -13.09 29.30 6.22
CA PRO A 548 -12.59 29.13 4.87
C PRO A 548 -11.15 29.62 4.71
N LEU A 549 -10.32 28.81 4.05
CA LEU A 549 -9.02 29.23 3.54
C LEU A 549 -9.18 29.68 2.10
N THR A 550 -8.59 30.81 1.75
CA THR A 550 -8.53 31.32 0.37
C THR A 550 -7.08 31.39 -0.09
N LEU A 551 -6.83 30.92 -1.31
CA LEU A 551 -5.53 30.83 -1.93
C LEU A 551 -5.45 31.75 -3.16
N GLN A 552 -4.33 32.45 -3.28
CA GLN A 552 -3.89 33.12 -4.50
C GLN A 552 -2.50 32.62 -4.86
N MET A 553 -2.29 32.32 -6.12
CA MET A 553 -1.02 31.76 -6.59
C MET A 553 -0.55 32.44 -7.86
N GLU A 554 0.77 32.65 -7.96
CA GLU A 554 1.46 33.22 -9.13
C GLU A 554 2.72 32.40 -9.41
N GLY A 555 3.10 32.26 -10.70
CA GLY A 555 4.35 31.64 -11.11
C GLY A 555 4.20 30.31 -11.84
N ALA A 556 5.27 29.51 -11.87
CA ALA A 556 5.47 28.34 -12.71
C ALA A 556 4.82 27.07 -12.13
N ALA A 557 3.55 27.14 -11.74
CA ALA A 557 2.78 26.00 -11.24
C ALA A 557 1.28 26.26 -11.34
N ARG A 558 0.49 25.19 -11.17
CA ARG A 558 -0.99 25.23 -11.16
C ARG A 558 -1.54 24.57 -9.92
N LEU A 559 -2.64 25.14 -9.39
CA LEU A 559 -3.41 24.51 -8.33
C LEU A 559 -4.13 23.27 -8.89
N VAL A 560 -3.91 22.12 -8.27
CA VAL A 560 -4.62 20.87 -8.59
C VAL A 560 -5.81 20.70 -7.66
N ALA A 561 -5.58 20.76 -6.34
CA ALA A 561 -6.65 20.55 -5.38
C ALA A 561 -6.42 21.30 -4.06
N LEU A 562 -7.53 21.58 -3.37
CA LEU A 562 -7.60 21.92 -1.95
C LEU A 562 -8.27 20.76 -1.20
N ASP A 563 -7.54 20.13 -0.30
CA ASP A 563 -8.01 18.98 0.47
C ASP A 563 -7.92 19.24 1.97
N ASN A 564 -9.05 19.20 2.65
CA ASN A 564 -9.11 19.48 4.10
C ASN A 564 -9.09 18.21 4.96
N GLY A 565 -9.07 17.02 4.36
CA GLY A 565 -9.11 15.74 5.07
C GLY A 565 -10.50 15.34 5.60
N ASP A 566 -11.55 16.13 5.31
CA ASP A 566 -12.91 15.81 5.73
C ASP A 566 -13.58 14.87 4.73
N HIS A 567 -13.80 13.64 5.13
CA HIS A 567 -14.46 12.62 4.33
C HIS A 567 -15.95 12.89 4.08
N TYR A 568 -16.55 13.80 4.84
CA TYR A 568 -17.96 14.20 4.77
C TYR A 568 -18.18 15.55 4.10
N THR A 569 -17.12 16.24 3.67
CA THR A 569 -17.26 17.55 3.00
C THR A 569 -18.11 17.45 1.75
N ASP A 570 -19.02 18.39 1.55
CA ASP A 570 -19.80 18.58 0.32
C ASP A 570 -19.14 19.56 -0.66
N GLU A 571 -18.05 20.21 -0.25
CA GLU A 571 -17.29 21.14 -1.09
C GLU A 571 -16.40 20.40 -2.10
N LEU A 572 -16.17 21.03 -3.25
CA LEU A 572 -15.26 20.52 -4.28
C LEU A 572 -13.81 20.48 -3.80
N PHE A 573 -13.00 19.65 -4.43
CA PHE A 573 -11.55 19.61 -4.27
C PHE A 573 -10.83 20.39 -5.39
N HIS A 574 -11.41 20.41 -6.58
CA HIS A 574 -10.83 20.95 -7.82
C HIS A 574 -11.56 22.17 -8.33
N GLY A 575 -10.87 23.02 -9.10
CA GLY A 575 -11.45 24.18 -9.74
C GLY A 575 -11.88 25.29 -8.78
N ILE A 576 -11.41 25.24 -7.55
CA ILE A 576 -11.72 26.21 -6.49
C ILE A 576 -10.43 26.79 -5.92
N THR A 577 -10.51 28.02 -5.42
CA THR A 577 -9.41 28.71 -4.71
C THR A 577 -9.75 28.98 -3.25
N SER A 578 -10.91 28.55 -2.79
CA SER A 578 -11.34 28.68 -1.41
C SER A 578 -12.06 27.40 -0.97
N LYS A 579 -11.75 26.94 0.23
CA LYS A 579 -12.37 25.76 0.85
C LYS A 579 -12.33 25.89 2.36
N ARG A 580 -13.35 25.39 3.05
CA ARG A 580 -13.41 25.35 4.51
C ARG A 580 -12.29 24.45 5.06
N MET A 581 -11.56 24.95 6.04
CA MET A 581 -10.61 24.13 6.80
C MET A 581 -11.35 23.10 7.67
N TYR A 582 -10.72 21.98 7.91
CA TYR A 582 -11.24 20.95 8.79
C TYR A 582 -10.22 20.68 9.90
N GLN A 583 -10.66 20.78 11.14
CA GLN A 583 -9.78 20.62 12.31
C GLN A 583 -8.51 21.52 12.23
N GLY A 584 -8.69 22.76 11.74
CA GLY A 584 -7.60 23.73 11.57
C GLY A 584 -6.58 23.39 10.50
N ARG A 585 -6.94 22.58 9.50
CA ARG A 585 -6.00 22.06 8.49
C ARG A 585 -6.52 22.19 7.07
N MET A 586 -5.56 22.28 6.15
CA MET A 586 -5.75 22.21 4.70
C MET A 586 -4.48 21.67 4.06
N GLN A 587 -4.62 20.78 3.10
CA GLN A 587 -3.56 20.40 2.19
C GLN A 587 -3.80 21.04 0.82
N ILE A 588 -2.79 21.68 0.27
CA ILE A 588 -2.80 22.29 -1.06
C ILE A 588 -1.91 21.43 -1.94
N ILE A 589 -2.43 21.01 -3.08
CA ILE A 589 -1.70 20.21 -4.07
C ILE A 589 -1.45 21.08 -5.30
N LEU A 590 -0.18 21.34 -5.59
CA LEU A 590 0.27 22.06 -6.77
C LEU A 590 0.95 21.11 -7.74
N ARG A 591 0.85 21.41 -9.03
CA ARG A 591 1.57 20.74 -10.11
C ARG A 591 2.47 21.75 -10.82
N SER A 592 3.72 21.38 -11.10
CA SER A 592 4.67 22.21 -11.83
C SER A 592 4.22 22.47 -13.27
N ASP A 593 4.64 23.58 -13.84
CA ASP A 593 4.65 23.79 -15.30
C ASP A 593 5.92 23.15 -15.91
N GLN A 594 6.01 23.13 -17.24
CA GLN A 594 7.19 22.59 -17.96
C GLN A 594 8.39 23.53 -17.91
N GLU A 595 8.19 24.80 -17.58
CA GLU A 595 9.24 25.80 -17.43
C GLU A 595 9.57 26.03 -15.96
N ALA A 596 10.87 25.92 -15.62
CA ALA A 596 11.32 26.17 -14.27
C ALA A 596 11.15 27.65 -13.90
N GLY A 597 10.68 27.91 -12.68
CA GLY A 597 10.44 29.28 -12.25
C GLY A 597 10.08 29.40 -10.77
N ASN A 598 9.87 30.65 -10.34
CA ASN A 598 9.42 30.93 -8.99
C ASN A 598 7.91 30.71 -8.88
N VAL A 599 7.45 30.24 -7.72
CA VAL A 599 6.05 30.07 -7.36
C VAL A 599 5.79 30.81 -6.05
N THR A 600 4.80 31.68 -6.02
CA THR A 600 4.37 32.38 -4.81
C THR A 600 2.94 31.99 -4.48
N VAL A 601 2.75 31.46 -3.27
CA VAL A 601 1.45 31.05 -2.73
C VAL A 601 1.09 31.97 -1.59
N LYS A 602 0.00 32.72 -1.73
CA LYS A 602 -0.56 33.61 -0.71
C LYS A 602 -1.83 32.98 -0.16
N ILE A 603 -1.89 32.84 1.15
CA ILE A 603 -2.97 32.15 1.86
C ILE A 603 -3.58 33.08 2.88
N SER A 604 -4.91 33.09 2.98
CA SER A 604 -5.64 33.84 3.98
C SER A 604 -6.83 33.06 4.53
N SER A 605 -7.17 33.28 5.81
CA SER A 605 -8.36 32.72 6.47
C SER A 605 -8.74 33.59 7.66
N ALA A 606 -9.94 34.18 7.68
CA ALA A 606 -10.49 34.98 8.78
C ALA A 606 -9.48 36.00 9.41
N GLY A 607 -8.76 36.72 8.56
CA GLY A 607 -7.77 37.73 8.99
C GLY A 607 -6.36 37.19 9.18
N LEU A 608 -6.17 35.90 9.31
CA LEU A 608 -4.84 35.24 9.28
C LEU A 608 -4.30 35.26 7.84
N LYS A 609 -3.00 35.47 7.69
CA LYS A 609 -2.34 35.52 6.38
C LYS A 609 -0.98 34.83 6.43
N GLY A 610 -0.59 34.24 5.31
CA GLY A 610 0.72 33.66 5.13
C GLY A 610 1.15 33.68 3.65
N THR A 611 2.44 33.62 3.43
CA THR A 611 3.00 33.54 2.07
C THR A 611 4.13 32.51 2.07
N LEU A 612 4.08 31.61 1.09
CA LEU A 612 5.14 30.66 0.82
C LEU A 612 5.75 30.95 -0.56
N ARG A 613 7.07 30.91 -0.65
CA ARG A 613 7.82 31.04 -1.90
C ARG A 613 8.56 29.75 -2.17
N LEU A 614 8.36 29.22 -3.37
CA LEU A 614 8.95 27.99 -3.85
C LEU A 614 9.60 28.22 -5.21
N LYS A 615 10.33 27.25 -5.67
CA LYS A 615 10.97 27.26 -6.99
C LYS A 615 10.89 25.87 -7.61
N THR A 616 10.43 25.78 -8.84
CA THR A 616 10.58 24.58 -9.66
C THR A 616 11.98 24.59 -10.32
N ILE A 617 12.58 23.43 -10.45
CA ILE A 617 13.94 23.25 -11.01
C ILE A 617 13.86 22.46 -12.32
N LYS A 618 14.79 22.70 -13.23
CA LYS A 618 14.96 21.83 -14.42
C LYS A 618 15.42 20.45 -14.00
N GLU A 619 14.96 19.45 -14.75
CA GLU A 619 15.40 18.07 -14.58
C GLU A 619 16.90 17.89 -14.87
#